data_c7fe26f5f421a48ec3108a05d2fdbcb5
#
_entry.id   c7fe26f5f421a48ec3108a05d2fdbcb5
#
_cell.length_a   1.000
_cell.length_b   1.000
_cell.length_c   1.000
_cell.angle_alpha   90.00
_cell.angle_beta   90.00
_cell.angle_gamma   90.00
#
_symmetry.space_group_name_H-M   'P 1'
#
loop_
_entity.id
_entity.type
_entity.pdbx_description
1 polymer ?
#
loop_
_entity_poly.entity_id
_entity_poly.type
_entity_poly.pdbx_seq_one_letter_code
_entity_poly.pdbx_strand_id
1 'polypeptide(L)'
;MLYLVATPIGNLGDMTYRAVETLQGADLIASEDTRKTSILLKHYGISKPQVAFHTMNEAKMTPKLLERLLAGENIALVTNAGTPGISDPGYSLTHAAVQAGVSVTSIPGPSAVITALTLADLPLHSFTFKGFPPHKEGPRKRFMEQEKDSPHTLVF
;
A
#
# COMPACT_ATOMS: atom_id res chain seq x y z
N MET A 1 -1.70 8.83 15.25
CA MET A 1 -2.65 8.44 14.18
C MET A 1 -1.91 7.70 13.07
N LEU A 2 -2.49 6.65 12.46
CA LEU A 2 -1.88 5.92 11.33
C LEU A 2 -2.53 6.35 10.01
N TYR A 3 -1.72 6.76 9.04
CA TYR A 3 -2.14 7.10 7.68
C TYR A 3 -1.62 6.06 6.68
N LEU A 4 -2.51 5.44 5.92
CA LEU A 4 -2.15 4.59 4.78
C LEU A 4 -2.15 5.48 3.54
N VAL A 5 -0.98 5.81 3.01
CA VAL A 5 -0.84 6.82 1.94
C VAL A 5 -0.53 6.14 0.62
N ALA A 6 -1.46 6.24 -0.33
CA ALA A 6 -1.23 5.75 -1.69
C ALA A 6 -0.17 6.61 -2.39
N THR A 7 0.73 5.94 -3.11
CA THR A 7 1.85 6.54 -3.83
C THR A 7 1.77 6.31 -5.33
N PRO A 8 2.46 7.09 -6.17
CA PRO A 8 2.43 6.96 -7.62
C PRO A 8 2.80 5.55 -8.12
N ILE A 9 2.15 5.12 -9.20
CA ILE A 9 2.35 3.81 -9.83
C ILE A 9 3.20 3.87 -11.10
N GLY A 10 3.93 4.94 -11.34
CA GLY A 10 4.80 5.14 -12.49
C GLY A 10 5.03 6.60 -12.86
N ASN A 11 4.13 7.49 -12.47
CA ASN A 11 4.26 8.93 -12.73
C ASN A 11 4.17 9.70 -11.40
N LEU A 12 5.22 10.41 -11.02
CA LEU A 12 5.26 11.19 -9.79
C LEU A 12 4.11 12.23 -9.70
N GLY A 13 3.63 12.73 -10.84
CA GLY A 13 2.50 13.66 -10.89
C GLY A 13 1.15 13.11 -10.42
N ASP A 14 1.03 11.79 -10.21
CA ASP A 14 -0.20 11.16 -9.72
C ASP A 14 -0.35 11.24 -8.18
N MET A 15 0.55 11.90 -7.49
CA MET A 15 0.44 12.14 -6.05
C MET A 15 -0.68 13.13 -5.75
N THR A 16 -1.58 12.79 -4.83
CA THR A 16 -2.63 13.73 -4.43
C THR A 16 -2.12 14.83 -3.50
N TYR A 17 -2.72 16.02 -3.55
CA TYR A 17 -2.38 17.11 -2.63
C TYR A 17 -2.45 16.68 -1.16
N ARG A 18 -3.54 15.98 -0.79
CA ARG A 18 -3.73 15.47 0.57
C ARG A 18 -2.67 14.45 0.98
N ALA A 19 -2.17 13.63 0.05
CA ALA A 19 -1.07 12.71 0.33
C ALA A 19 0.23 13.46 0.63
N VAL A 20 0.53 14.53 -0.14
CA VAL A 20 1.69 15.40 0.12
C VAL A 20 1.57 16.05 1.50
N GLU A 21 0.43 16.69 1.80
CA GLU A 21 0.17 17.32 3.10
C GLU A 21 0.29 16.32 4.26
N THR A 22 -0.26 15.10 4.10
CA THR A 22 -0.18 14.04 5.10
C THR A 22 1.28 13.63 5.37
N LEU A 23 2.08 13.45 4.32
CA LEU A 23 3.49 13.12 4.48
C LEU A 23 4.29 14.26 5.12
N GLN A 24 3.95 15.51 4.80
CA GLN A 24 4.54 16.68 5.44
C GLN A 24 4.16 16.83 6.93
N GLY A 25 2.94 16.42 7.29
CA GLY A 25 2.43 16.45 8.67
C GLY A 25 2.81 15.24 9.53
N ALA A 26 3.32 14.16 8.95
CA ALA A 26 3.70 12.96 9.69
C ALA A 26 4.97 13.17 10.52
N ASP A 27 5.05 12.52 11.70
CA ASP A 27 6.23 12.50 12.54
C ASP A 27 7.24 11.44 12.06
N LEU A 28 6.75 10.38 11.44
CA LEU A 28 7.53 9.28 10.89
C LEU A 28 6.88 8.75 9.62
N ILE A 29 7.69 8.36 8.64
CA ILE A 29 7.25 7.64 7.45
C ILE A 29 7.76 6.19 7.52
N ALA A 30 6.84 5.23 7.60
CA ALA A 30 7.12 3.81 7.48
C ALA A 30 7.09 3.45 5.99
N SER A 31 8.24 3.05 5.44
CA SER A 31 8.46 2.87 4.00
C SER A 31 8.82 1.43 3.68
N GLU A 32 8.22 0.85 2.66
CA GLU A 32 8.60 -0.49 2.18
C GLU A 32 10.07 -0.51 1.69
N ASP A 33 10.46 0.46 0.86
CA ASP A 33 11.87 0.74 0.51
C ASP A 33 12.15 2.23 0.71
N THR A 34 12.92 2.54 1.76
CA THR A 34 13.27 3.92 2.12
C THR A 34 14.02 4.66 1.01
N ARG A 35 14.77 3.96 0.14
CA ARG A 35 15.49 4.56 -0.99
C ARG A 35 14.51 5.07 -2.05
N LYS A 36 13.51 4.25 -2.41
CA LYS A 36 12.46 4.65 -3.37
C LYS A 36 11.59 5.77 -2.80
N THR A 37 11.18 5.62 -1.54
CA THR A 37 10.42 6.69 -0.86
C THR A 37 11.22 7.99 -0.78
N SER A 38 12.54 7.95 -0.55
CA SER A 38 13.37 9.15 -0.54
C SER A 38 13.36 9.92 -1.86
N ILE A 39 13.26 9.23 -3.00
CA ILE A 39 13.12 9.88 -4.32
C ILE A 39 11.80 10.64 -4.38
N LEU A 40 10.69 10.00 -3.96
CA LEU A 40 9.38 10.62 -3.90
C LEU A 40 9.37 11.85 -2.98
N LEU A 41 9.86 11.69 -1.76
CA LEU A 41 9.91 12.77 -0.77
C LEU A 41 10.74 13.95 -1.27
N LYS A 42 11.91 13.68 -1.86
CA LYS A 42 12.76 14.72 -2.45
C LYS A 42 12.06 15.49 -3.57
N HIS A 43 11.30 14.79 -4.43
CA HIS A 43 10.56 15.42 -5.52
C HIS A 43 9.52 16.43 -5.00
N TYR A 44 8.88 16.14 -3.87
CA TYR A 44 7.87 17.01 -3.24
C TYR A 44 8.44 17.94 -2.14
N GLY A 45 9.77 18.01 -2.00
CA GLY A 45 10.41 18.87 -1.00
C GLY A 45 10.11 18.46 0.45
N ILE A 46 9.84 17.16 0.69
CA ILE A 46 9.51 16.64 2.02
C ILE A 46 10.76 16.07 2.68
N SER A 47 11.05 16.55 3.91
CA SER A 47 12.15 16.04 4.74
C SER A 47 11.59 15.50 6.05
N LYS A 48 11.47 14.17 6.15
CA LYS A 48 10.91 13.46 7.31
C LYS A 48 11.72 12.22 7.65
N PRO A 49 11.79 11.84 8.93
CA PRO A 49 12.38 10.56 9.33
C PRO A 49 11.69 9.39 8.65
N GLN A 50 12.46 8.39 8.23
CA GLN A 50 11.95 7.18 7.63
C GLN A 50 12.40 5.94 8.39
N VAL A 51 11.57 4.91 8.39
CA VAL A 51 11.90 3.56 8.87
C VAL A 51 11.46 2.54 7.83
N ALA A 52 12.28 1.49 7.64
CA ALA A 52 11.90 0.40 6.76
C ALA A 52 10.78 -0.45 7.38
N PHE A 53 9.72 -0.69 6.61
CA PHE A 53 8.60 -1.54 6.97
C PHE A 53 8.16 -2.36 5.76
N HIS A 54 8.62 -3.60 5.68
CA HIS A 54 8.41 -4.50 4.54
C HIS A 54 8.09 -5.91 5.05
N THR A 55 7.62 -6.78 4.18
CA THR A 55 7.17 -8.15 4.51
C THR A 55 8.16 -8.92 5.40
N MET A 56 9.47 -8.75 5.19
CA MET A 56 10.50 -9.48 5.96
C MET A 56 10.70 -8.94 7.38
N ASN A 57 10.32 -7.70 7.68
CA ASN A 57 10.50 -7.10 9.01
C ASN A 57 9.19 -6.69 9.70
N GLU A 58 8.06 -6.82 9.03
CA GLU A 58 6.74 -6.39 9.47
C GLU A 58 6.42 -6.89 10.89
N ALA A 59 6.63 -8.18 11.17
CA ALA A 59 6.39 -8.76 12.49
C ALA A 59 7.24 -8.11 13.61
N LYS A 60 8.48 -7.73 13.31
CA LYS A 60 9.40 -7.08 14.25
C LYS A 60 9.09 -5.59 14.43
N MET A 61 8.64 -4.93 13.36
CA MET A 61 8.44 -3.48 13.35
C MET A 61 7.06 -3.08 13.86
N THR A 62 6.04 -3.90 13.66
CA THR A 62 4.67 -3.61 14.10
C THR A 62 4.58 -3.20 15.57
N PRO A 63 5.12 -3.95 16.56
CA PRO A 63 5.01 -3.54 17.95
C PRO A 63 5.71 -2.19 18.23
N LYS A 64 6.84 -1.92 17.58
CA LYS A 64 7.58 -0.66 17.76
C LYS A 64 6.84 0.55 17.21
N LEU A 65 6.21 0.38 16.04
CA LEU A 65 5.41 1.44 15.43
C LEU A 65 4.10 1.65 16.20
N LEU A 66 3.50 0.57 16.72
CA LEU A 66 2.32 0.67 17.56
C LEU A 66 2.59 1.45 18.86
N GLU A 67 3.73 1.21 19.52
CA GLU A 67 4.15 1.97 20.70
C GLU A 67 4.22 3.48 20.41
N ARG A 68 4.82 3.87 19.28
CA ARG A 68 4.90 5.27 18.85
C ARG A 68 3.52 5.87 18.55
N LEU A 69 2.64 5.09 17.90
CA LEU A 69 1.26 5.51 17.64
C LEU A 69 0.49 5.75 18.95
N LEU A 70 0.67 4.88 19.93
CA LEU A 70 0.07 5.01 21.27
C LEU A 70 0.65 6.19 22.06
N ALA A 71 1.91 6.55 21.81
CA ALA A 71 2.51 7.76 22.34
C ALA A 71 2.01 9.07 21.65
N GLY A 72 1.08 8.96 20.68
CA GLY A 72 0.43 10.08 20.02
C GLY A 72 1.08 10.52 18.71
N GLU A 73 2.11 9.84 18.22
CA GLU A 73 2.74 10.18 16.95
C GLU A 73 1.84 9.90 15.74
N ASN A 74 2.01 10.71 14.71
CA ASN A 74 1.41 10.54 13.39
C ASN A 74 2.36 9.77 12.48
N ILE A 75 1.98 8.55 12.09
CA ILE A 75 2.81 7.71 11.23
C ILE A 75 2.13 7.57 9.87
N ALA A 76 2.86 7.86 8.80
CA ALA A 76 2.44 7.59 7.43
C ALA A 76 3.09 6.30 6.94
N LEU A 77 2.27 5.31 6.54
CA LEU A 77 2.73 4.08 5.89
C LEU A 77 2.61 4.26 4.38
N VAL A 78 3.71 4.01 3.68
CA VAL A 78 3.79 4.04 2.21
C VAL A 78 4.41 2.74 1.69
N THR A 79 3.99 2.31 0.52
CA THR A 79 4.59 1.23 -0.25
C THR A 79 5.34 1.75 -1.47
N ASN A 80 6.00 0.88 -2.20
CA ASN A 80 6.80 1.26 -3.37
C ASN A 80 5.96 1.90 -4.48
N ALA A 81 4.69 1.51 -4.58
CA ALA A 81 3.74 2.04 -5.56
C ALA A 81 2.31 1.63 -5.16
N GLY A 82 1.35 2.49 -5.38
CA GLY A 82 -0.07 2.20 -5.13
C GLY A 82 -0.48 2.30 -3.66
N THR A 83 -1.49 1.54 -3.27
CA THR A 83 -2.16 1.62 -1.96
C THR A 83 -1.60 0.58 -1.00
N PRO A 84 -1.09 0.97 0.19
CA PRO A 84 -0.58 0.05 1.19
C PRO A 84 -1.60 -1.02 1.61
N GLY A 85 -1.14 -2.24 1.87
CA GLY A 85 -1.96 -3.36 2.34
C GLY A 85 -2.67 -4.15 1.22
N ILE A 86 -2.63 -3.71 -0.03
CA ILE A 86 -3.18 -4.43 -1.18
C ILE A 86 -2.05 -5.14 -1.91
N SER A 87 -1.81 -6.41 -1.60
CA SER A 87 -0.64 -7.21 -2.02
C SER A 87 0.71 -6.64 -1.58
N ASP A 88 0.70 -5.75 -0.62
CA ASP A 88 1.83 -5.01 -0.06
C ASP A 88 1.84 -5.12 1.47
N PRO A 89 2.95 -4.80 2.16
CA PRO A 89 2.98 -4.72 3.61
C PRO A 89 2.01 -3.67 4.15
N GLY A 90 1.51 -3.89 5.37
CA GLY A 90 0.62 -2.93 6.02
C GLY A 90 -0.48 -3.55 6.87
N TYR A 91 -0.93 -4.76 6.53
CA TYR A 91 -2.04 -5.40 7.25
C TYR A 91 -1.76 -5.56 8.74
N SER A 92 -0.58 -6.04 9.14
CA SER A 92 -0.25 -6.30 10.54
C SER A 92 -0.26 -5.01 11.38
N LEU A 93 0.31 -3.93 10.87
CA LEU A 93 0.33 -2.64 11.55
C LEU A 93 -1.07 -2.03 11.62
N THR A 94 -1.81 -2.07 10.52
CA THR A 94 -3.19 -1.58 10.47
C THR A 94 -4.08 -2.32 11.47
N HIS A 95 -4.00 -3.66 11.46
CA HIS A 95 -4.76 -4.50 12.40
C HIS A 95 -4.40 -4.19 13.85
N ALA A 96 -3.11 -4.16 14.19
CA ALA A 96 -2.64 -3.84 15.53
C ALA A 96 -3.09 -2.45 16.00
N ALA A 97 -3.01 -1.43 15.12
CA ALA A 97 -3.45 -0.08 15.42
C ALA A 97 -4.96 -0.02 15.72
N VAL A 98 -5.79 -0.66 14.88
CA VAL A 98 -7.25 -0.73 15.08
C VAL A 98 -7.58 -1.44 16.39
N GLN A 99 -6.97 -2.59 16.68
CA GLN A 99 -7.19 -3.34 17.94
C GLN A 99 -6.79 -2.54 19.17
N ALA A 100 -5.80 -1.67 19.05
CA ALA A 100 -5.35 -0.81 20.15
C ALA A 100 -6.13 0.53 20.25
N GLY A 101 -7.19 0.74 19.45
CA GLY A 101 -7.98 1.96 19.45
C GLY A 101 -7.30 3.17 18.83
N VAL A 102 -6.20 2.96 18.10
CA VAL A 102 -5.54 4.05 17.35
C VAL A 102 -6.36 4.38 16.11
N SER A 103 -6.59 5.66 15.87
CA SER A 103 -7.26 6.11 14.65
C SER A 103 -6.43 5.79 13.41
N VAL A 104 -7.06 5.12 12.44
CA VAL A 104 -6.45 4.76 11.15
C VAL A 104 -7.26 5.40 10.03
N THR A 105 -6.58 5.98 9.04
CA THR A 105 -7.24 6.51 7.85
C THR A 105 -6.45 6.18 6.59
N SER A 106 -7.15 5.97 5.49
CA SER A 106 -6.55 5.80 4.18
C SER A 106 -6.62 7.12 3.41
N ILE A 107 -5.50 7.51 2.82
CA ILE A 107 -5.41 8.63 1.89
C ILE A 107 -5.51 8.03 0.48
N PRO A 108 -6.67 8.14 -0.19
CA PRO A 108 -6.88 7.56 -1.51
C PRO A 108 -5.95 8.17 -2.55
N GLY A 109 -5.60 7.36 -3.54
CA GLY A 109 -4.70 7.77 -4.61
C GLY A 109 -4.56 6.69 -5.68
N PRO A 110 -3.42 6.63 -6.37
CA PRO A 110 -3.21 5.70 -7.47
C PRO A 110 -3.40 4.24 -7.09
N SER A 111 -4.03 3.48 -8.00
CA SER A 111 -4.23 2.04 -7.88
C SER A 111 -4.06 1.38 -9.25
N ALA A 112 -3.07 0.49 -9.39
CA ALA A 112 -2.83 -0.23 -10.63
C ALA A 112 -4.02 -1.11 -11.02
N VAL A 113 -4.68 -1.74 -10.05
CA VAL A 113 -5.87 -2.59 -10.25
C VAL A 113 -7.00 -1.80 -10.89
N ILE A 114 -7.36 -0.66 -10.32
CA ILE A 114 -8.45 0.18 -10.84
C ILE A 114 -8.08 0.79 -12.18
N THR A 115 -6.85 1.28 -12.33
CA THR A 115 -6.37 1.86 -13.59
C THR A 115 -6.38 0.83 -14.73
N ALA A 116 -5.92 -0.40 -14.48
CA ALA A 116 -5.96 -1.46 -15.47
C ALA A 116 -7.39 -1.83 -15.87
N LEU A 117 -8.30 -1.96 -14.92
CA LEU A 117 -9.70 -2.26 -15.17
C LEU A 117 -10.37 -1.23 -16.07
N THR A 118 -10.16 0.06 -15.84
CA THR A 118 -10.76 1.13 -16.67
C THR A 118 -10.33 1.11 -18.13
N LEU A 119 -9.23 0.41 -18.45
CA LEU A 119 -8.68 0.28 -19.81
C LEU A 119 -8.91 -1.11 -20.43
N ALA A 120 -9.47 -2.05 -19.69
CA ALA A 120 -9.48 -3.46 -20.08
C ALA A 120 -10.57 -3.87 -21.09
N ASP A 121 -11.53 -3.00 -21.41
CA ASP A 121 -12.72 -3.32 -22.26
C ASP A 121 -13.43 -4.62 -21.83
N LEU A 122 -13.61 -4.78 -20.51
CA LEU A 122 -14.26 -5.93 -19.89
C LEU A 122 -15.44 -5.47 -19.01
N PRO A 123 -16.41 -6.35 -18.68
CA PRO A 123 -17.45 -6.03 -17.71
C PRO A 123 -16.89 -5.66 -16.34
N LEU A 124 -17.18 -4.44 -15.85
CA LEU A 124 -16.60 -3.91 -14.61
C LEU A 124 -17.56 -3.87 -13.41
N HIS A 125 -18.81 -4.29 -13.62
CA HIS A 125 -19.82 -4.28 -12.55
C HIS A 125 -19.45 -5.25 -11.39
N SER A 126 -18.60 -6.24 -11.67
CA SER A 126 -18.07 -7.16 -10.66
C SER A 126 -16.69 -7.65 -11.09
N PHE A 127 -15.71 -7.56 -10.19
CA PHE A 127 -14.36 -8.06 -10.43
C PHE A 127 -13.78 -8.66 -9.15
N THR A 128 -12.80 -9.54 -9.32
CA THR A 128 -12.06 -10.14 -8.22
C THR A 128 -10.57 -9.92 -8.43
N PHE A 129 -9.91 -9.28 -7.47
CA PHE A 129 -8.46 -9.18 -7.43
C PHE A 129 -7.87 -10.38 -6.67
N LYS A 130 -7.01 -11.13 -7.32
CA LYS A 130 -6.41 -12.38 -6.83
C LYS A 130 -4.95 -12.22 -6.37
N GLY A 131 -4.43 -10.98 -6.40
CA GLY A 131 -3.01 -10.73 -6.16
C GLY A 131 -2.14 -11.24 -7.31
N PHE A 132 -0.91 -11.65 -7.01
CA PHE A 132 0.03 -12.12 -8.02
C PHE A 132 -0.03 -13.63 -8.20
N PRO A 133 -0.15 -14.14 -9.45
CA PRO A 133 -0.14 -15.57 -9.70
C PRO A 133 1.25 -16.17 -9.39
N PRO A 134 1.33 -17.48 -9.12
CA PRO A 134 2.60 -18.15 -8.86
C PRO A 134 3.64 -17.94 -9.97
N HIS A 135 4.90 -17.67 -9.60
CA HIS A 135 5.97 -17.46 -10.58
C HIS A 135 6.31 -18.72 -11.39
N LYS A 136 6.25 -19.91 -10.76
CA LYS A 136 6.57 -21.18 -11.43
C LYS A 136 5.44 -21.59 -12.39
N GLU A 137 5.80 -22.02 -13.61
CA GLU A 137 4.86 -22.34 -14.69
C GLU A 137 3.77 -23.34 -14.28
N GLY A 138 4.12 -24.48 -13.70
CA GLY A 138 3.16 -25.51 -13.32
C GLY A 138 2.11 -25.03 -12.30
N PRO A 139 2.49 -24.43 -11.17
CA PRO A 139 1.56 -23.80 -10.24
C PRO A 139 0.73 -22.69 -10.87
N ARG A 140 1.33 -21.84 -11.71
CA ARG A 140 0.63 -20.75 -12.40
C ARG A 140 -0.45 -21.30 -13.35
N LYS A 141 -0.13 -22.36 -14.12
CA LYS A 141 -1.12 -23.00 -15.00
C LYS A 141 -2.30 -23.55 -14.21
N ARG A 142 -2.05 -24.25 -13.10
CA ARG A 142 -3.11 -24.76 -12.23
C ARG A 142 -3.96 -23.64 -11.64
N PHE A 143 -3.33 -22.54 -11.21
CA PHE A 143 -4.02 -21.36 -10.70
C PHE A 143 -4.97 -20.77 -11.76
N MET A 144 -4.49 -20.57 -13.00
CA MET A 144 -5.32 -20.05 -14.09
C MET A 144 -6.46 -21.02 -14.45
N GLU A 145 -6.20 -22.34 -14.43
CA GLU A 145 -7.21 -23.35 -14.72
C GLU A 145 -8.34 -23.38 -13.68
N GLN A 146 -8.02 -23.13 -12.42
CA GLN A 146 -9.02 -23.04 -11.34
C GLN A 146 -9.92 -21.80 -11.46
N GLU A 147 -9.41 -20.73 -12.06
CA GLU A 147 -10.10 -19.45 -12.16
C GLU A 147 -10.80 -19.23 -13.51
N LYS A 148 -10.62 -20.13 -14.50
CA LYS A 148 -11.10 -19.93 -15.87
C LYS A 148 -12.62 -19.79 -16.02
N ASP A 149 -13.39 -20.40 -15.12
CA ASP A 149 -14.84 -20.35 -15.11
C ASP A 149 -15.42 -19.30 -14.17
N SER A 150 -14.60 -18.33 -13.74
CA SER A 150 -15.05 -17.23 -12.86
C SER A 150 -16.15 -16.41 -13.54
N PRO A 151 -17.28 -16.16 -12.86
CA PRO A 151 -18.33 -15.29 -13.40
C PRO A 151 -17.97 -13.80 -13.35
N HIS A 152 -16.80 -13.44 -12.79
CA HIS A 152 -16.35 -12.06 -12.60
C HIS A 152 -15.09 -11.80 -13.41
N THR A 153 -14.88 -10.54 -13.77
CA THR A 153 -13.59 -10.09 -14.30
C THR A 153 -12.50 -10.33 -13.27
N LEU A 154 -11.43 -11.01 -13.67
CA LEU A 154 -10.31 -11.32 -12.79
C LEU A 154 -9.15 -10.37 -13.03
N VAL A 155 -8.49 -9.93 -11.95
CA VAL A 155 -7.29 -9.11 -11.96
C VAL A 155 -6.19 -9.82 -11.18
N PHE A 156 -5.01 -9.93 -11.79
CA PHE A 156 -3.82 -10.57 -11.22
C PHE A 156 -2.67 -9.60 -11.14
#